data_ef5db1e0c263438f4dc5e69e6745a469
#
_entry.id   ef5db1e0c263438f4dc5e69e6745a469
#
_cell.length_a   1.000
_cell.length_b   1.000
_cell.length_c   1.000
_cell.angle_alpha   90.00
_cell.angle_beta   90.00
_cell.angle_gamma   90.00
#
_symmetry.space_group_name_H-M   'P 1'
#
loop_
_entity.id
_entity.type
_entity.pdbx_description
1 polymer ?
#
loop_
_entity_poly.entity_id
_entity_poly.type
_entity_poly.pdbx_seq_one_letter_code
_entity_poly.pdbx_strand_id
1 'polypeptide(L)'
;HGKKPSAEFKKVHALVQKSHDECVKKVRIGMTGIEGDKLCRHIIEKAGYGKYFIHPTGHSLGMKIHEGPYISQIEKEKLKENNVFTIEPGIYLPDKFGVRIEDTVVLTKSGAKILTK
;
A
#
# COMPACT_ATOMS: atom_id res chain seq x y z
N HIS A 1 13.89 8.90 19.81
CA HIS A 1 14.63 9.16 20.81
C HIS A 1 14.62 8.64 22.26
N GLY A 2 14.91 7.44 22.57
CA GLY A 2 15.04 6.93 23.92
C GLY A 2 13.75 6.59 24.65
N LYS A 3 12.61 6.91 24.11
CA LYS A 3 11.34 6.51 24.69
C LYS A 3 10.86 5.22 24.05
N LYS A 4 10.26 4.35 24.85
CA LYS A 4 9.65 3.15 24.32
C LYS A 4 8.45 3.53 23.46
N PRO A 5 8.22 2.84 22.31
CA PRO A 5 7.03 3.06 21.52
C PRO A 5 5.78 2.79 22.37
N SER A 6 4.74 3.60 22.18
CA SER A 6 3.48 3.37 22.85
C SER A 6 2.81 2.09 22.35
N ALA A 7 1.87 1.58 23.13
CA ALA A 7 1.08 0.42 22.72
C ALA A 7 0.31 0.72 21.42
N GLU A 8 -0.20 1.94 21.30
CA GLU A 8 -0.91 2.36 20.09
C GLU A 8 0.02 2.39 18.88
N PHE A 9 1.25 2.90 19.04
CA PHE A 9 2.23 2.91 17.96
C PHE A 9 2.51 1.49 17.47
N LYS A 10 2.75 0.56 18.39
CA LYS A 10 3.01 -0.83 18.04
C LYS A 10 1.83 -1.47 17.31
N LYS A 11 0.63 -1.18 17.77
CA LYS A 11 -0.60 -1.68 17.13
C LYS A 11 -0.73 -1.14 15.70
N VAL A 12 -0.55 0.15 15.52
CA VAL A 12 -0.67 0.80 14.22
C VAL A 12 0.43 0.32 13.28
N HIS A 13 1.66 0.21 13.77
CA HIS A 13 2.77 -0.29 12.97
C HIS A 13 2.48 -1.72 12.47
N ALA A 14 2.02 -2.60 13.38
CA ALA A 14 1.69 -3.98 13.00
C ALA A 14 0.55 -4.02 11.98
N LEU A 15 -0.42 -3.13 12.11
CA LEU A 15 -1.56 -3.06 11.19
C LEU A 15 -1.12 -2.61 9.79
N VAL A 16 -0.27 -1.58 9.71
CA VAL A 16 0.26 -1.11 8.44
C VAL A 16 1.13 -2.20 7.79
N GLN A 17 1.96 -2.87 8.58
CA GLN A 17 2.78 -3.99 8.09
C GLN A 17 1.90 -5.09 7.50
N LYS A 18 0.84 -5.46 8.21
CA LYS A 18 -0.08 -6.49 7.74
C LYS A 18 -0.75 -6.08 6.43
N SER A 19 -1.21 -4.84 6.34
CA SER A 19 -1.88 -4.37 5.13
C SER A 19 -0.93 -4.35 3.94
N HIS A 20 0.31 -3.92 4.15
CA HIS A 20 1.36 -3.94 3.15
C HIS A 20 1.62 -5.37 2.67
N ASP A 21 1.84 -6.28 3.60
CA ASP A 21 2.20 -7.65 3.27
C ASP A 21 1.07 -8.38 2.53
N GLU A 22 -0.18 -8.13 2.92
CA GLU A 22 -1.33 -8.73 2.24
C GLU A 22 -1.46 -8.22 0.82
N CYS A 23 -1.21 -6.94 0.58
CA CYS A 23 -1.23 -6.39 -0.77
C CYS A 23 -0.15 -7.03 -1.63
N VAL A 24 1.09 -7.08 -1.14
CA VAL A 24 2.21 -7.71 -1.86
C VAL A 24 1.86 -9.17 -2.20
N LYS A 25 1.30 -9.88 -1.24
CA LYS A 25 0.99 -11.31 -1.39
C LYS A 25 -0.14 -11.56 -2.40
N LYS A 26 -1.13 -10.69 -2.46
CA LYS A 26 -2.38 -10.96 -3.18
C LYS A 26 -2.56 -10.22 -4.49
N VAL A 27 -1.83 -9.15 -4.73
CA VAL A 27 -2.00 -8.39 -5.98
C VAL A 27 -1.62 -9.24 -7.18
N ARG A 28 -2.41 -9.14 -8.26
CA ARG A 28 -2.23 -9.98 -9.45
C ARG A 28 -2.52 -9.19 -10.72
N ILE A 29 -1.94 -9.65 -11.81
CA ILE A 29 -2.22 -9.15 -13.15
C ILE A 29 -3.73 -9.24 -13.40
N GLY A 30 -4.31 -8.20 -14.00
CA GLY A 30 -5.72 -8.14 -14.31
C GLY A 30 -6.60 -7.48 -13.25
N MET A 31 -6.07 -7.31 -12.03
CA MET A 31 -6.76 -6.49 -11.03
C MET A 31 -6.74 -5.04 -11.44
N THR A 32 -7.80 -4.32 -11.14
CA THR A 32 -7.79 -2.86 -11.29
C THR A 32 -7.02 -2.24 -10.14
N GLY A 33 -6.63 -0.96 -10.29
CA GLY A 33 -6.02 -0.22 -9.19
C GLY A 33 -6.93 -0.19 -7.96
N ILE A 34 -8.26 -0.09 -8.18
CA ILE A 34 -9.24 -0.14 -7.08
C ILE A 34 -9.14 -1.46 -6.33
N GLU A 35 -9.09 -2.57 -7.04
CA GLU A 35 -8.99 -3.89 -6.43
C GLU A 35 -7.67 -4.05 -5.66
N GLY A 36 -6.57 -3.57 -6.23
CA GLY A 36 -5.28 -3.59 -5.56
C GLY A 36 -5.30 -2.75 -4.28
N ASP A 37 -5.88 -1.56 -4.35
CA ASP A 37 -5.98 -0.68 -3.17
C ASP A 37 -6.79 -1.35 -2.05
N LYS A 38 -7.88 -2.02 -2.39
CA LYS A 38 -8.71 -2.69 -1.40
C LYS A 38 -7.97 -3.77 -0.62
N LEU A 39 -6.97 -4.39 -1.22
CA LEU A 39 -6.20 -5.44 -0.55
C LEU A 39 -5.54 -4.94 0.73
N CYS A 40 -5.14 -3.68 0.78
CA CYS A 40 -4.58 -3.13 2.01
C CYS A 40 -5.52 -2.16 2.72
N ARG A 41 -6.26 -1.33 1.99
CA ARG A 41 -7.15 -0.35 2.61
C ARG A 41 -8.23 -1.03 3.45
N HIS A 42 -8.77 -2.13 2.97
CA HIS A 42 -9.81 -2.87 3.70
C HIS A 42 -9.34 -3.30 5.09
N ILE A 43 -8.10 -3.74 5.20
CA ILE A 43 -7.52 -4.16 6.49
C ILE A 43 -7.47 -2.97 7.46
N ILE A 44 -7.05 -1.81 6.95
CA ILE A 44 -6.95 -0.59 7.75
C ILE A 44 -8.34 -0.08 8.14
N GLU A 45 -9.29 -0.09 7.21
CA GLU A 45 -10.67 0.34 7.47
C GLU A 45 -11.35 -0.55 8.50
N LYS A 46 -11.18 -1.85 8.35
CA LYS A 46 -11.80 -2.83 9.25
C LYS A 46 -11.32 -2.68 10.69
N ALA A 47 -10.09 -2.21 10.86
CA ALA A 47 -9.51 -1.97 12.17
C ALA A 47 -9.91 -0.59 12.76
N GLY A 48 -10.67 0.21 12.01
CA GLY A 48 -11.16 1.50 12.47
C GLY A 48 -10.28 2.70 12.13
N TYR A 49 -9.26 2.52 11.30
CA TYR A 49 -8.31 3.58 10.97
C TYR A 49 -8.44 4.10 9.54
N GLY A 50 -9.50 3.73 8.82
CA GLY A 50 -9.64 4.08 7.40
C GLY A 50 -9.54 5.58 7.11
N LYS A 51 -10.10 6.43 7.97
CA LYS A 51 -10.06 7.89 7.77
C LYS A 51 -8.67 8.49 7.91
N TYR A 52 -7.73 7.71 8.44
CA TYR A 52 -6.34 8.15 8.61
C TYR A 52 -5.41 7.61 7.53
N PHE A 53 -5.94 6.86 6.58
CA PHE A 53 -5.20 6.41 5.39
C PHE A 53 -5.58 7.34 4.24
N ILE A 54 -4.83 8.43 4.11
CA ILE A 54 -5.24 9.62 3.37
C ILE A 54 -4.59 9.77 1.99
N HIS A 55 -3.97 8.72 1.47
CA HIS A 55 -3.36 8.75 0.12
C HIS A 55 -3.58 7.43 -0.60
N PRO A 56 -3.30 7.35 -1.90
CA PRO A 56 -3.36 6.07 -2.61
C PRO A 56 -2.43 5.04 -1.99
N THR A 57 -2.75 3.76 -2.17
CA THR A 57 -1.87 2.67 -1.76
C THR A 57 -0.54 2.71 -2.50
N GLY A 58 -0.56 3.16 -3.77
CA GLY A 58 0.67 3.25 -4.52
C GLY A 58 0.48 3.88 -5.89
N HIS A 59 1.58 3.97 -6.62
CA HIS A 59 1.59 4.56 -7.95
C HIS A 59 2.62 3.87 -8.81
N SER A 60 2.39 3.90 -10.13
CA SER A 60 3.35 3.36 -11.09
C SER A 60 4.61 4.20 -11.13
N LEU A 61 5.71 3.51 -11.36
CA LEU A 61 7.01 4.12 -11.61
C LEU A 61 7.35 3.87 -13.09
N GLY A 62 7.20 4.90 -13.90
CA GLY A 62 7.47 4.81 -15.32
C GLY A 62 8.43 5.87 -15.75
N MET A 63 8.81 5.81 -17.02
CA MET A 63 9.70 6.80 -17.63
C MET A 63 8.96 8.09 -17.95
N LYS A 64 7.62 8.07 -17.95
CA LYS A 64 6.79 9.21 -18.30
C LYS A 64 6.05 9.71 -17.07
N ILE A 65 5.77 11.01 -17.05
CA ILE A 65 5.18 11.68 -15.89
C ILE A 65 3.81 11.13 -15.51
N HIS A 66 2.99 10.76 -16.46
CA HIS A 66 1.61 10.31 -16.19
C HIS A 66 1.41 8.83 -16.42
N GLU A 67 2.42 8.04 -16.08
CA GLU A 67 2.27 6.60 -16.18
C GLU A 67 1.29 6.08 -15.14
N GLY A 68 0.25 5.43 -15.60
CA GLY A 68 -0.65 4.65 -14.77
C GLY A 68 -0.27 3.18 -14.82
N PRO A 69 -0.99 2.31 -14.15
CA PRO A 69 -2.09 2.67 -13.25
C PRO A 69 -1.61 3.04 -11.85
N TYR A 70 -2.48 3.74 -11.12
CA TYR A 70 -2.30 3.95 -9.70
C TYR A 70 -2.94 2.78 -8.94
N ILE A 71 -2.53 2.58 -7.70
CA ILE A 71 -3.19 1.66 -6.78
C ILE A 71 -3.99 2.54 -5.83
N SER A 72 -5.25 2.81 -6.19
CA SER A 72 -6.06 3.81 -5.50
C SER A 72 -7.53 3.48 -5.55
N GLN A 73 -8.32 4.23 -4.77
CA GLN A 73 -9.75 4.03 -4.66
C GLN A 73 -10.53 4.35 -5.93
N ILE A 74 -9.90 5.03 -6.89
CA ILE A 74 -10.58 5.48 -8.10
C ILE A 74 -9.97 4.92 -9.40
N GLU A 75 -8.91 4.13 -9.31
CA GLU A 75 -8.20 3.66 -10.49
C GLU A 75 -8.89 2.45 -11.12
N LYS A 76 -9.46 2.64 -12.30
CA LYS A 76 -10.15 1.58 -13.03
C LYS A 76 -9.25 0.83 -14.01
N GLU A 77 -8.06 1.35 -14.26
CA GLU A 77 -7.12 0.70 -15.16
C GLU A 77 -6.59 -0.59 -14.53
N LYS A 78 -6.43 -1.62 -15.36
CA LYS A 78 -5.94 -2.92 -14.89
C LYS A 78 -4.43 -2.94 -14.80
N LEU A 79 -3.94 -3.63 -13.79
CA LEU A 79 -2.53 -3.90 -13.61
C LEU A 79 -2.08 -4.96 -14.61
N LYS A 80 -0.92 -4.74 -15.20
CA LYS A 80 -0.39 -5.60 -16.26
C LYS A 80 0.96 -6.17 -15.87
N GLU A 81 1.32 -7.25 -16.56
CA GLU A 81 2.65 -7.85 -16.39
C GLU A 81 3.74 -6.80 -16.62
N ASN A 82 4.77 -6.84 -15.79
CA ASN A 82 5.91 -5.93 -15.80
C ASN A 82 5.61 -4.50 -15.35
N ASN A 83 4.39 -4.21 -14.91
CA ASN A 83 4.15 -2.93 -14.24
C ASN A 83 5.02 -2.87 -12.98
N VAL A 84 5.67 -1.72 -12.77
CA VAL A 84 6.45 -1.43 -11.58
C VAL A 84 5.70 -0.36 -10.83
N PHE A 85 5.41 -0.60 -9.55
CA PHE A 85 4.64 0.35 -8.75
C PHE A 85 4.99 0.22 -7.29
N THR A 86 4.61 1.24 -6.51
CA THR A 86 4.81 1.23 -5.06
C THR A 86 3.61 0.62 -4.37
N ILE A 87 3.86 0.04 -3.20
CA ILE A 87 2.83 -0.37 -2.25
C ILE A 87 3.24 0.29 -0.94
N GLU A 88 2.45 1.29 -0.51
CA GLU A 88 2.86 2.17 0.59
C GLU A 88 1.70 2.59 1.48
N PRO A 89 0.98 1.63 2.07
CA PRO A 89 -0.11 2.00 2.98
C PRO A 89 0.43 2.74 4.21
N GLY A 90 -0.39 3.60 4.77
CA GLY A 90 0.00 4.37 5.93
C GLY A 90 -1.18 4.80 6.77
N ILE A 91 -0.91 5.06 8.03
CA ILE A 91 -1.87 5.58 8.99
C ILE A 91 -1.24 6.79 9.67
N TYR A 92 -1.92 7.92 9.63
CA TYR A 92 -1.39 9.19 10.14
C TYR A 92 -2.33 9.75 11.20
N LEU A 93 -1.97 9.58 12.46
CA LEU A 93 -2.79 10.05 13.59
C LEU A 93 -2.39 11.49 13.92
N PRO A 94 -3.31 12.47 13.78
CA PRO A 94 -2.97 13.87 14.03
C PRO A 94 -2.39 14.07 15.43
N ASP A 95 -1.33 14.87 15.52
CA ASP A 95 -0.66 15.24 16.76
C ASP A 95 -0.06 14.07 17.55
N LYS A 96 0.01 12.89 16.96
CA LYS A 96 0.60 11.72 17.61
C LYS A 96 1.78 11.18 16.81
N PHE A 97 1.50 10.53 15.69
CA PHE A 97 2.54 9.93 14.85
C PHE A 97 1.93 9.48 13.51
N GLY A 98 2.80 9.14 12.58
CA GLY A 98 2.40 8.50 11.34
C GLY A 98 3.27 7.27 11.11
N VAL A 99 2.72 6.27 10.44
CA VAL A 99 3.45 5.07 10.03
C VAL A 99 3.14 4.80 8.58
N ARG A 100 4.18 4.64 7.76
CA ARG A 100 4.05 4.22 6.37
C ARG A 100 5.12 3.16 6.10
N ILE A 101 4.72 2.08 5.46
CA ILE A 101 5.65 1.03 5.06
C ILE A 101 5.56 0.95 3.55
N GLU A 102 6.69 1.13 2.88
CA GLU A 102 6.74 1.26 1.44
C GLU A 102 7.73 0.30 0.82
N ASP A 103 7.31 -0.36 -0.26
CA ASP A 103 8.20 -1.12 -1.12
C ASP A 103 7.81 -0.87 -2.57
N THR A 104 8.80 -0.98 -3.46
CA THR A 104 8.58 -0.99 -4.90
C THR A 104 8.53 -2.44 -5.35
N VAL A 105 7.54 -2.75 -6.18
CA VAL A 105 7.37 -4.12 -6.69
C VAL A 105 7.26 -4.12 -8.20
N VAL A 106 7.60 -5.26 -8.79
CA VAL A 106 7.29 -5.54 -10.20
C VAL A 106 6.25 -6.65 -10.22
N LEU A 107 5.23 -6.48 -11.08
CA LEU A 107 4.17 -7.47 -11.19
C LEU A 107 4.54 -8.54 -12.20
N THR A 108 4.62 -9.79 -11.75
CA THR A 108 4.94 -10.94 -12.58
C THR A 108 3.73 -11.84 -12.71
N LYS A 109 3.83 -12.85 -13.57
CA LYS A 109 2.75 -13.84 -13.73
C LYS A 109 2.42 -14.57 -12.45
N SER A 110 3.35 -14.70 -11.52
CA SER A 110 3.12 -15.38 -10.25
C SER A 110 2.84 -14.39 -9.10
N GLY A 111 2.77 -13.09 -9.37
CA GLY A 111 2.46 -12.07 -8.39
C GLY A 111 3.53 -11.00 -8.28
N ALA A 112 3.44 -10.18 -7.25
CA ALA A 112 4.36 -9.09 -7.05
C ALA A 112 5.69 -9.56 -6.48
N LYS A 113 6.77 -9.03 -7.02
CA LYS A 113 8.12 -9.27 -6.52
C LYS A 113 8.70 -7.96 -6.00
N ILE A 114 9.14 -7.96 -4.74
CA ILE A 114 9.70 -6.75 -4.13
C ILE A 114 11.08 -6.47 -4.72
N LEU A 115 11.29 -5.22 -5.15
CA LEU A 115 12.56 -4.77 -5.72
C LEU A 115 13.43 -4.02 -4.72
N THR A 116 12.85 -3.49 -3.64
CA THR A 116 13.54 -2.62 -2.68
C THR A 116 14.17 -3.36 -1.51
N LYS A 117 14.15 -4.67 -1.53
CA LYS A 117 14.79 -5.49 -0.48
C LYS A 117 15.77 -6.46 -1.10
#